data_bcd55d0edf2edc8168882a8acad18bf1
#
_entry.id   bcd55d0edf2edc8168882a8acad18bf1
#
_cell.length_a   1.000
_cell.length_b   1.000
_cell.length_c   1.000
_cell.angle_alpha   90.00
_cell.angle_beta   90.00
_cell.angle_gamma   90.00
#
_symmetry.space_group_name_H-M   'P 1'
#
loop_
_entity.id
_entity.type
_entity.pdbx_description
1 polymer ?
#
loop_
_entity_poly.entity_id
_entity_poly.type
_entity_poly.pdbx_seq_one_letter_code
_entity_poly.pdbx_strand_id
1 'polypeptide(L)'
;MLNSFKLLRPTTVAEASGELSRLGENSKLYAGGAELVLLMRNGMVQPDYLIDIKGIDDLGSVTWNGNSLKIGACATHHRLERDPLVRRYLPAFAYAESQVANVRVRAQGTLGGNLCFSDPHSDAGTALLIYEPKVNVASGKGSRQMTLEEFLVGMYVTALDPDELLVDVRVSPLPPEWTSAYLRVHRYQRPTLGVAAAAKIENDRIQEARLAAGCVSPKPERLRDLESALRGASIADSQRIIRDRRSYLKDLLEPVDDLLGSADYKLYMTQVLLGRALEEAAKKKDEGGGMKDERSEVKQEVRNPQAPAKNGKAVERFQLAVTVNGQAWQGEIPVEETLLDFLRTRRQLTGTKRSCESEVCGACTVLVGNLPVSACSYLAFEAHGKSVTTVEGLAVGEQLDPLQQGFIRNLGAQCGYCTPGQLMAAKALLLENSSPSREEIAEWLRGNICRCGAYAGIEASILEAAGKDR
;
A
#
# COMPACT_ATOMS: atom_id res chain seq x y z
N MET A 1 8.98 0.94 22.93
CA MET A 1 9.37 -0.43 22.51
C MET A 1 8.10 -1.26 22.37
N LEU A 2 8.09 -2.26 21.53
CA LEU A 2 6.98 -3.21 21.46
C LEU A 2 7.01 -4.09 22.70
N ASN A 3 5.83 -4.51 23.18
CA ASN A 3 5.74 -5.55 24.18
C ASN A 3 6.22 -6.87 23.60
N SER A 4 6.71 -7.78 24.42
CA SER A 4 7.12 -9.11 23.97
C SER A 4 5.90 -9.92 23.50
N PHE A 5 6.09 -10.70 22.46
CA PHE A 5 5.11 -11.64 21.91
C PHE A 5 5.81 -12.90 21.40
N LYS A 6 5.05 -13.91 21.04
CA LYS A 6 5.56 -15.13 20.40
C LYS A 6 5.22 -15.12 18.91
N LEU A 7 6.17 -15.54 18.09
CA LEU A 7 6.00 -15.63 16.64
C LEU A 7 5.66 -17.04 16.21
N LEU A 8 4.56 -17.20 15.47
CA LEU A 8 4.16 -18.40 14.78
C LEU A 8 4.30 -18.20 13.27
N ARG A 9 4.75 -19.20 12.55
CA ARG A 9 4.94 -19.14 11.08
C ARG A 9 4.35 -20.39 10.43
N PRO A 10 3.01 -20.44 10.30
CA PRO A 10 2.34 -21.53 9.60
C PRO A 10 2.73 -21.55 8.11
N THR A 11 2.67 -22.72 7.51
CA THR A 11 2.97 -22.95 6.08
C THR A 11 1.71 -23.15 5.26
N THR A 12 0.56 -23.31 5.91
CA THR A 12 -0.73 -23.51 5.26
C THR A 12 -1.81 -22.62 5.90
N VAL A 13 -2.88 -22.35 5.16
CA VAL A 13 -4.08 -21.65 5.65
C VAL A 13 -4.72 -22.44 6.81
N ALA A 14 -4.77 -23.77 6.70
CA ALA A 14 -5.35 -24.61 7.72
C ALA A 14 -4.58 -24.54 9.06
N GLU A 15 -3.24 -24.53 9.01
CA GLU A 15 -2.41 -24.32 10.20
C GLU A 15 -2.66 -22.93 10.81
N ALA A 16 -2.67 -21.85 10.00
CA ALA A 16 -2.92 -20.50 10.47
C ALA A 16 -4.31 -20.37 11.14
N SER A 17 -5.34 -20.93 10.51
CA SER A 17 -6.70 -21.00 11.05
C SER A 17 -6.76 -21.80 12.35
N GLY A 18 -6.06 -22.94 12.43
CA GLY A 18 -5.96 -23.74 13.64
C GLY A 18 -5.35 -22.96 14.81
N GLU A 19 -4.30 -22.18 14.55
CA GLU A 19 -3.71 -21.31 15.57
C GLU A 19 -4.63 -20.16 15.98
N LEU A 20 -5.36 -19.54 15.04
CA LEU A 20 -6.38 -18.54 15.36
C LEU A 20 -7.46 -19.11 16.27
N SER A 21 -8.01 -20.31 15.93
CA SER A 21 -9.03 -20.99 16.75
C SER A 21 -8.50 -21.32 18.14
N ARG A 22 -7.25 -21.76 18.26
CA ARG A 22 -6.64 -22.17 19.52
C ARG A 22 -6.33 -21.01 20.45
N LEU A 23 -5.86 -19.88 19.88
CA LEU A 23 -5.33 -18.74 20.63
C LEU A 23 -6.36 -17.61 20.81
N GLY A 24 -7.37 -17.55 19.94
CA GLY A 24 -8.42 -16.55 19.98
C GLY A 24 -7.88 -15.12 19.98
N GLU A 25 -8.43 -14.27 20.84
CA GLU A 25 -8.09 -12.83 20.94
C GLU A 25 -6.64 -12.55 21.31
N ASN A 26 -5.93 -13.52 21.90
CA ASN A 26 -4.51 -13.40 22.26
C ASN A 26 -3.60 -13.45 21.03
N SER A 27 -4.15 -13.66 19.84
CA SER A 27 -3.36 -13.73 18.61
C SER A 27 -3.83 -12.73 17.55
N LYS A 28 -2.91 -12.35 16.67
CA LYS A 28 -3.20 -11.55 15.46
C LYS A 28 -2.45 -12.13 14.27
N LEU A 29 -3.11 -12.17 13.11
CA LEU A 29 -2.45 -12.42 11.83
C LEU A 29 -1.51 -11.27 11.50
N TYR A 30 -0.34 -11.64 11.02
CA TYR A 30 0.68 -10.71 10.60
C TYR A 30 1.02 -10.89 9.12
N ALA A 31 0.65 -9.91 8.30
CA ALA A 31 1.00 -9.81 6.89
C ALA A 31 2.03 -8.68 6.71
N GLY A 32 1.64 -7.50 6.20
CA GLY A 32 2.55 -6.35 6.05
C GLY A 32 2.92 -5.65 7.35
N GLY A 33 2.08 -5.70 8.37
CA GLY A 33 2.34 -5.09 9.68
C GLY A 33 2.22 -3.57 9.76
N ALA A 34 2.00 -2.86 8.65
CA ALA A 34 2.00 -1.40 8.59
C ALA A 34 1.04 -0.73 9.58
N GLU A 35 -0.16 -1.27 9.77
CA GLU A 35 -1.09 -0.78 10.81
C GLU A 35 -0.89 -1.52 12.14
N LEU A 36 -0.77 -2.85 12.11
CA LEU A 36 -0.74 -3.66 13.33
C LEU A 36 0.43 -3.30 14.25
N VAL A 37 1.64 -3.12 13.70
CA VAL A 37 2.82 -2.77 14.52
C VAL A 37 2.66 -1.39 15.16
N LEU A 38 2.00 -0.44 14.49
CA LEU A 38 1.68 0.87 15.06
C LEU A 38 0.66 0.78 16.20
N LEU A 39 -0.39 -0.03 16.04
CA LEU A 39 -1.37 -0.30 17.09
C LEU A 39 -0.73 -0.96 18.32
N MET A 40 0.16 -1.94 18.09
CA MET A 40 0.91 -2.61 19.16
C MET A 40 1.83 -1.62 19.89
N ARG A 41 2.54 -0.78 19.17
CA ARG A 41 3.43 0.24 19.73
C ARG A 41 2.70 1.27 20.61
N ASN A 42 1.50 1.66 20.17
CA ASN A 42 0.65 2.60 20.89
C ASN A 42 -0.14 1.93 22.04
N GLY A 43 0.03 0.62 22.26
CA GLY A 43 -0.66 -0.15 23.29
C GLY A 43 -2.14 -0.36 23.04
N MET A 44 -2.64 -0.05 21.83
CA MET A 44 -4.05 -0.25 21.45
C MET A 44 -4.38 -1.73 21.22
N VAL A 45 -3.39 -2.52 20.79
CA VAL A 45 -3.49 -3.96 20.59
C VAL A 45 -2.24 -4.59 21.19
N GLN A 46 -2.42 -5.63 22.01
CA GLN A 46 -1.31 -6.31 22.71
C GLN A 46 -1.49 -7.83 22.62
N PRO A 47 -1.23 -8.44 21.44
CA PRO A 47 -1.34 -9.88 21.29
C PRO A 47 -0.16 -10.60 21.94
N ASP A 48 -0.41 -11.75 22.55
CA ASP A 48 0.64 -12.65 23.02
C ASP A 48 1.33 -13.39 21.86
N TYR A 49 0.64 -13.49 20.71
CA TYR A 49 1.09 -14.23 19.54
C TYR A 49 0.89 -13.43 18.24
N LEU A 50 1.93 -13.36 17.40
CA LEU A 50 1.81 -12.97 15.99
C LEU A 50 1.89 -14.22 15.11
N ILE A 51 0.93 -14.37 14.21
CA ILE A 51 0.86 -15.46 13.23
C ILE A 51 1.28 -14.90 11.87
N ASP A 52 2.55 -15.08 11.50
CA ASP A 52 3.12 -14.58 10.24
C ASP A 52 2.68 -15.48 9.07
N ILE A 53 1.78 -14.96 8.24
CA ILE A 53 1.17 -15.68 7.12
C ILE A 53 1.91 -15.48 5.78
N LYS A 54 2.96 -14.67 5.72
CA LYS A 54 3.69 -14.38 4.48
C LYS A 54 4.40 -15.61 3.88
N GLY A 55 4.62 -16.64 4.69
CA GLY A 55 5.21 -17.91 4.27
C GLY A 55 4.23 -18.90 3.64
N ILE A 56 2.94 -18.62 3.66
CA ILE A 56 1.93 -19.48 3.04
C ILE A 56 1.96 -19.26 1.52
N ASP A 57 2.10 -20.34 0.78
CA ASP A 57 2.15 -20.30 -0.68
C ASP A 57 0.89 -19.61 -1.24
N ASP A 58 1.05 -18.96 -2.39
CA ASP A 58 0.02 -18.23 -3.13
C ASP A 58 -0.52 -16.94 -2.48
N LEU A 59 -0.38 -16.72 -1.17
CA LEU A 59 -0.88 -15.49 -0.56
C LEU A 59 -0.22 -14.21 -1.09
N GLY A 60 1.01 -14.28 -1.59
CA GLY A 60 1.71 -13.16 -2.21
C GLY A 60 1.55 -13.08 -3.74
N SER A 61 0.82 -13.99 -4.38
CA SER A 61 0.78 -14.12 -5.84
C SER A 61 -0.19 -13.14 -6.52
N VAL A 62 0.12 -12.78 -7.77
CA VAL A 62 -0.81 -12.13 -8.70
C VAL A 62 -0.82 -12.99 -9.96
N THR A 63 -1.96 -13.59 -10.31
CA THR A 63 -2.07 -14.53 -11.41
C THR A 63 -3.31 -14.30 -12.27
N TRP A 64 -3.18 -14.57 -13.57
CA TRP A 64 -4.25 -14.47 -14.55
C TRP A 64 -4.68 -15.87 -15.00
N ASN A 65 -5.96 -16.19 -14.94
CA ASN A 65 -6.50 -17.49 -15.35
C ASN A 65 -7.21 -17.48 -16.72
N GLY A 66 -7.07 -16.41 -17.49
CA GLY A 66 -7.75 -16.23 -18.78
C GLY A 66 -9.09 -15.46 -18.69
N ASN A 67 -9.69 -15.34 -17.49
CA ASN A 67 -10.96 -14.67 -17.28
C ASN A 67 -10.95 -13.69 -16.11
N SER A 68 -10.17 -13.96 -15.07
CA SER A 68 -10.07 -13.11 -13.89
C SER A 68 -8.64 -13.05 -13.36
N LEU A 69 -8.34 -11.95 -12.69
CA LEU A 69 -7.10 -11.73 -11.94
C LEU A 69 -7.32 -12.22 -10.51
N LYS A 70 -6.46 -13.14 -10.04
CA LYS A 70 -6.37 -13.54 -8.65
C LYS A 70 -5.25 -12.73 -8.00
N ILE A 71 -5.56 -11.99 -6.93
CA ILE A 71 -4.62 -11.20 -6.14
C ILE A 71 -4.59 -11.79 -4.73
N GLY A 72 -3.46 -12.37 -4.34
CA GLY A 72 -3.27 -12.94 -3.01
C GLY A 72 -3.25 -11.88 -1.91
N ALA A 73 -3.74 -12.22 -0.72
CA ALA A 73 -3.91 -11.30 0.40
C ALA A 73 -2.60 -10.63 0.86
N CYS A 74 -1.45 -11.30 0.70
CA CYS A 74 -0.13 -10.76 1.04
C CYS A 74 0.56 -10.03 -0.12
N ALA A 75 -0.10 -9.81 -1.27
CA ALA A 75 0.44 -8.94 -2.32
C ALA A 75 0.55 -7.51 -1.80
N THR A 76 1.77 -6.92 -1.89
CA THR A 76 2.01 -5.58 -1.36
C THR A 76 1.46 -4.50 -2.29
N HIS A 77 1.08 -3.35 -1.75
CA HIS A 77 0.64 -2.19 -2.53
C HIS A 77 1.69 -1.78 -3.57
N HIS A 78 2.98 -1.81 -3.21
CA HIS A 78 4.08 -1.52 -4.13
C HIS A 78 4.11 -2.49 -5.32
N ARG A 79 3.87 -3.78 -5.09
CA ARG A 79 3.76 -4.75 -6.17
C ARG A 79 2.55 -4.45 -7.05
N LEU A 80 1.38 -4.20 -6.44
CA LEU A 80 0.12 -4.01 -7.17
C LEU A 80 0.13 -2.75 -8.05
N GLU A 81 0.72 -1.64 -7.59
CA GLU A 81 0.85 -0.42 -8.40
C GLU A 81 1.70 -0.61 -9.66
N ARG A 82 2.56 -1.65 -9.70
CA ARG A 82 3.56 -1.90 -10.76
C ARG A 82 3.31 -3.16 -11.57
N ASP A 83 2.53 -4.08 -11.04
CA ASP A 83 2.27 -5.37 -11.70
C ASP A 83 1.63 -5.15 -13.08
N PRO A 84 2.24 -5.69 -14.17
CA PRO A 84 1.73 -5.47 -15.54
C PRO A 84 0.29 -5.97 -15.73
N LEU A 85 -0.11 -7.05 -15.05
CA LEU A 85 -1.47 -7.58 -15.11
C LEU A 85 -2.45 -6.64 -14.43
N VAL A 86 -2.09 -6.11 -13.23
CA VAL A 86 -2.93 -5.15 -12.52
C VAL A 86 -3.08 -3.86 -13.33
N ARG A 87 -1.98 -3.31 -13.85
CA ARG A 87 -2.01 -2.10 -14.70
C ARG A 87 -2.83 -2.28 -15.96
N ARG A 88 -2.73 -3.44 -16.59
CA ARG A 88 -3.46 -3.74 -17.82
C ARG A 88 -4.96 -3.93 -17.58
N TYR A 89 -5.33 -4.70 -16.58
CA TYR A 89 -6.71 -5.14 -16.38
C TYR A 89 -7.50 -4.28 -15.39
N LEU A 90 -6.82 -3.61 -14.46
CA LEU A 90 -7.41 -2.83 -13.38
C LEU A 90 -6.75 -1.44 -13.25
N PRO A 91 -6.72 -0.60 -14.30
CA PRO A 91 -5.90 0.62 -14.32
C PRO A 91 -6.28 1.63 -13.24
N ALA A 92 -7.55 1.82 -12.91
CA ALA A 92 -7.98 2.71 -11.83
C ALA A 92 -7.54 2.18 -10.45
N PHE A 93 -7.54 0.85 -10.26
CA PHE A 93 -7.05 0.23 -9.04
C PHE A 93 -5.52 0.34 -8.93
N ALA A 94 -4.76 0.06 -10.02
CA ALA A 94 -3.31 0.24 -10.03
C ALA A 94 -2.91 1.68 -9.67
N TYR A 95 -3.66 2.67 -10.17
CA TYR A 95 -3.46 4.07 -9.82
C TYR A 95 -3.80 4.34 -8.34
N ALA A 96 -4.92 3.82 -7.82
CA ALA A 96 -5.27 3.96 -6.41
C ALA A 96 -4.18 3.36 -5.49
N GLU A 97 -3.63 2.19 -5.85
CA GLU A 97 -2.53 1.54 -5.13
C GLU A 97 -1.28 2.43 -5.06
N SER A 98 -0.95 3.16 -6.15
CA SER A 98 0.16 4.12 -6.17
C SER A 98 -0.07 5.33 -5.24
N GLN A 99 -1.31 5.60 -4.88
CA GLN A 99 -1.68 6.71 -3.99
C GLN A 99 -1.69 6.32 -2.51
N VAL A 100 -1.66 5.02 -2.17
CA VAL A 100 -1.68 4.56 -0.78
C VAL A 100 -0.47 5.08 -0.01
N ALA A 101 -0.72 5.80 1.07
CA ALA A 101 0.27 6.32 2.02
C ALA A 101 1.54 6.88 1.35
N ASN A 102 2.72 6.30 1.62
CA ASN A 102 4.00 6.62 0.99
C ASN A 102 4.71 5.32 0.56
N VAL A 103 5.76 5.42 -0.23
CA VAL A 103 6.45 4.28 -0.83
C VAL A 103 6.91 3.23 0.19
N ARG A 104 7.33 3.62 1.39
CA ARG A 104 7.78 2.69 2.45
C ARG A 104 6.62 1.87 3.00
N VAL A 105 5.47 2.51 3.19
CA VAL A 105 4.24 1.81 3.61
C VAL A 105 3.77 0.89 2.49
N ARG A 106 3.80 1.33 1.23
CA ARG A 106 3.44 0.47 0.09
C ARG A 106 4.37 -0.73 -0.08
N ALA A 107 5.66 -0.58 0.22
CA ALA A 107 6.64 -1.68 0.16
C ALA A 107 6.34 -2.81 1.16
N GLN A 108 5.63 -2.51 2.23
CA GLN A 108 5.35 -3.43 3.34
C GLN A 108 3.87 -3.79 3.46
N GLY A 109 2.97 -2.81 3.39
CA GLY A 109 1.52 -2.98 3.48
C GLY A 109 0.98 -3.86 2.36
N THR A 110 -0.03 -4.68 2.67
CA THR A 110 -0.62 -5.67 1.74
C THR A 110 -2.09 -5.39 1.50
N LEU A 111 -2.62 -5.82 0.34
CA LEU A 111 -4.03 -5.69 0.02
C LEU A 111 -4.92 -6.35 1.08
N GLY A 112 -4.62 -7.58 1.46
CA GLY A 112 -5.40 -8.29 2.47
C GLY A 112 -5.34 -7.61 3.84
N GLY A 113 -4.15 -7.12 4.25
CA GLY A 113 -4.01 -6.34 5.48
C GLY A 113 -4.84 -5.06 5.47
N ASN A 114 -4.87 -4.36 4.34
CA ASN A 114 -5.68 -3.15 4.15
C ASN A 114 -7.18 -3.44 4.23
N LEU A 115 -7.67 -4.43 3.47
CA LEU A 115 -9.08 -4.80 3.46
C LEU A 115 -9.55 -5.37 4.80
N CYS A 116 -8.73 -6.20 5.47
CA CYS A 116 -9.08 -6.76 6.79
C CYS A 116 -9.02 -5.71 7.91
N PHE A 117 -8.18 -4.70 7.79
CA PHE A 117 -8.17 -3.57 8.72
C PHE A 117 -9.44 -2.71 8.59
N SER A 118 -10.03 -2.67 7.39
CA SER A 118 -11.28 -1.96 7.08
C SER A 118 -11.29 -0.50 7.58
N ASP A 119 -10.16 0.22 7.35
CA ASP A 119 -10.13 1.66 7.63
C ASP A 119 -11.04 2.38 6.61
N PRO A 120 -11.99 3.21 7.06
CA PRO A 120 -12.83 3.97 6.15
C PRO A 120 -12.02 4.86 5.19
N HIS A 121 -10.83 5.32 5.59
CA HIS A 121 -9.94 6.15 4.77
C HIS A 121 -8.99 5.32 3.89
N SER A 122 -9.50 4.23 3.27
CA SER A 122 -8.76 3.36 2.38
C SER A 122 -9.07 3.62 0.91
N ASP A 123 -8.01 3.78 0.09
CA ASP A 123 -8.13 3.93 -1.36
C ASP A 123 -8.49 2.60 -2.05
N ALA A 124 -7.87 1.49 -1.62
CA ALA A 124 -7.92 0.20 -2.29
C ALA A 124 -9.35 -0.37 -2.42
N GLY A 125 -10.10 -0.39 -1.31
CA GLY A 125 -11.49 -0.88 -1.29
C GLY A 125 -12.39 -0.07 -2.22
N THR A 126 -12.27 1.26 -2.20
CA THR A 126 -13.05 2.17 -3.06
C THR A 126 -12.80 1.92 -4.54
N ALA A 127 -11.52 1.80 -4.93
CA ALA A 127 -11.16 1.59 -6.32
C ALA A 127 -11.55 0.19 -6.83
N LEU A 128 -11.55 -0.82 -5.97
CA LEU A 128 -11.95 -2.17 -6.34
C LEU A 128 -13.45 -2.30 -6.60
N LEU A 129 -14.30 -1.55 -5.92
CA LEU A 129 -15.77 -1.71 -6.01
C LEU A 129 -16.30 -1.58 -7.44
N ILE A 130 -15.71 -0.74 -8.29
CA ILE A 130 -16.18 -0.60 -9.69
C ILE A 130 -15.95 -1.85 -10.54
N TYR A 131 -15.09 -2.78 -10.10
CA TYR A 131 -14.80 -4.05 -10.77
C TYR A 131 -15.61 -5.22 -10.22
N GLU A 132 -16.44 -5.01 -9.17
CA GLU A 132 -17.28 -6.03 -8.53
C GLU A 132 -16.49 -7.27 -8.08
N PRO A 133 -15.42 -7.09 -7.29
CA PRO A 133 -14.52 -8.18 -6.92
C PRO A 133 -15.20 -9.20 -6.02
N LYS A 134 -14.69 -10.43 -6.08
CA LYS A 134 -15.03 -11.51 -5.14
C LYS A 134 -13.88 -11.71 -4.17
N VAL A 135 -14.20 -11.76 -2.88
CA VAL A 135 -13.27 -12.01 -1.79
C VAL A 135 -13.37 -13.47 -1.39
N ASN A 136 -12.26 -14.18 -1.37
CA ASN A 136 -12.17 -15.56 -0.91
C ASN A 136 -11.60 -15.59 0.51
N VAL A 137 -12.33 -16.15 1.44
CA VAL A 137 -11.91 -16.40 2.80
C VAL A 137 -11.86 -17.89 3.07
N ALA A 138 -10.96 -18.33 3.94
CA ALA A 138 -10.79 -19.73 4.25
C ALA A 138 -10.38 -19.95 5.70
N SER A 139 -10.73 -21.13 6.23
CA SER A 139 -10.31 -21.67 7.51
C SER A 139 -9.95 -23.14 7.38
N GLY A 140 -9.59 -23.78 8.48
CA GLY A 140 -9.40 -25.23 8.55
C GLY A 140 -10.68 -26.04 8.26
N LYS A 141 -11.86 -25.41 8.26
CA LYS A 141 -13.17 -26.04 8.02
C LYS A 141 -13.62 -25.94 6.57
N GLY A 142 -12.99 -25.10 5.75
CA GLY A 142 -13.33 -24.89 4.35
C GLY A 142 -13.11 -23.46 3.89
N SER A 143 -13.67 -23.14 2.72
CA SER A 143 -13.57 -21.80 2.13
C SER A 143 -14.94 -21.32 1.67
N ARG A 144 -15.13 -19.99 1.69
CA ARG A 144 -16.32 -19.32 1.13
C ARG A 144 -15.93 -18.08 0.35
N GLN A 145 -16.81 -17.68 -0.55
CA GLN A 145 -16.65 -16.51 -1.38
C GLN A 145 -17.81 -15.54 -1.14
N MET A 146 -17.51 -14.25 -1.13
CA MET A 146 -18.49 -13.18 -1.02
C MET A 146 -18.07 -11.99 -1.89
N THR A 147 -18.94 -11.00 -2.07
CA THR A 147 -18.57 -9.73 -2.69
C THR A 147 -17.75 -8.89 -1.73
N LEU A 148 -16.98 -7.92 -2.26
CA LEU A 148 -16.26 -6.97 -1.41
C LEU A 148 -17.22 -6.10 -0.55
N GLU A 149 -18.41 -5.79 -1.05
CA GLU A 149 -19.43 -5.05 -0.31
C GLU A 149 -19.97 -5.85 0.90
N GLU A 150 -20.13 -7.17 0.76
CA GLU A 150 -20.50 -8.07 1.85
C GLU A 150 -19.34 -8.25 2.83
N PHE A 151 -18.10 -8.26 2.35
CA PHE A 151 -16.90 -8.43 3.18
C PHE A 151 -16.65 -7.21 4.09
N LEU A 152 -16.79 -6.00 3.56
CA LEU A 152 -16.63 -4.76 4.31
C LEU A 152 -17.95 -4.42 5.01
N VAL A 153 -18.05 -4.70 6.30
CA VAL A 153 -19.28 -4.50 7.08
C VAL A 153 -19.38 -3.06 7.59
N GLY A 154 -18.25 -2.49 8.04
CA GLY A 154 -18.21 -1.14 8.58
C GLY A 154 -16.80 -0.72 9.00
N MET A 155 -16.71 0.37 9.73
CA MET A 155 -15.42 0.90 10.21
C MET A 155 -14.73 -0.13 11.11
N TYR A 156 -13.56 -0.61 10.65
CA TYR A 156 -12.74 -1.62 11.31
C TYR A 156 -13.46 -2.97 11.54
N VAL A 157 -14.51 -3.25 10.75
CA VAL A 157 -15.31 -4.47 10.86
C VAL A 157 -15.45 -5.14 9.50
N THR A 158 -15.12 -6.42 9.43
CA THR A 158 -15.28 -7.27 8.25
C THR A 158 -16.18 -8.47 8.56
N ALA A 159 -16.59 -9.19 7.52
CA ALA A 159 -17.40 -10.41 7.64
C ALA A 159 -16.58 -11.68 7.93
N LEU A 160 -15.32 -11.55 8.37
CA LEU A 160 -14.48 -12.68 8.78
C LEU A 160 -14.98 -13.28 10.09
N ASP A 161 -15.11 -14.60 10.12
CA ASP A 161 -15.21 -15.34 11.36
C ASP A 161 -13.84 -15.36 12.09
N PRO A 162 -13.82 -15.59 13.42
CA PRO A 162 -12.58 -15.50 14.22
C PRO A 162 -11.44 -16.43 13.78
N ASP A 163 -11.75 -17.52 13.08
CA ASP A 163 -10.78 -18.51 12.59
C ASP A 163 -10.54 -18.43 11.07
N GLU A 164 -11.09 -17.41 10.39
CA GLU A 164 -10.94 -17.23 8.96
C GLU A 164 -9.79 -16.29 8.59
N LEU A 165 -9.21 -16.55 7.42
CA LEU A 165 -8.25 -15.69 6.76
C LEU A 165 -8.78 -15.23 5.40
N LEU A 166 -8.55 -13.96 5.03
CA LEU A 166 -8.64 -13.53 3.64
C LEU A 166 -7.48 -14.17 2.86
N VAL A 167 -7.79 -14.91 1.80
CA VAL A 167 -6.81 -15.66 1.00
C VAL A 167 -6.49 -14.91 -0.29
N ASP A 168 -7.49 -14.55 -1.05
CA ASP A 168 -7.35 -13.80 -2.29
C ASP A 168 -8.58 -12.94 -2.61
N VAL A 169 -8.35 -11.98 -3.50
CA VAL A 169 -9.39 -11.19 -4.16
C VAL A 169 -9.38 -11.55 -5.65
N ARG A 170 -10.53 -11.93 -6.20
CA ARG A 170 -10.69 -12.24 -7.62
C ARG A 170 -11.46 -11.12 -8.31
N VAL A 171 -10.87 -10.63 -9.40
CA VAL A 171 -11.38 -9.48 -10.11
C VAL A 171 -11.47 -9.81 -11.59
N SER A 172 -12.68 -9.73 -12.17
CA SER A 172 -12.85 -9.75 -13.61
C SER A 172 -12.59 -8.35 -14.18
N PRO A 173 -11.81 -8.22 -15.25
CA PRO A 173 -11.61 -6.95 -15.92
C PRO A 173 -12.94 -6.34 -16.37
N LEU A 174 -12.96 -5.03 -16.50
CA LEU A 174 -14.03 -4.36 -17.23
C LEU A 174 -13.99 -4.78 -18.71
N PRO A 175 -15.14 -4.86 -19.40
CA PRO A 175 -15.17 -5.08 -20.84
C PRO A 175 -14.32 -4.04 -21.60
N PRO A 176 -13.76 -4.38 -22.78
CA PRO A 176 -12.81 -3.51 -23.49
C PRO A 176 -13.35 -2.11 -23.85
N GLU A 177 -14.67 -1.97 -23.99
CA GLU A 177 -15.34 -0.71 -24.27
C GLU A 177 -15.52 0.21 -23.06
N TRP A 178 -15.14 -0.27 -21.86
CA TRP A 178 -15.18 0.51 -20.64
C TRP A 178 -13.83 1.15 -20.35
N THR A 179 -13.89 2.32 -19.76
CA THR A 179 -12.73 3.03 -19.21
C THR A 179 -12.96 3.32 -17.74
N SER A 180 -11.89 3.57 -17.01
CA SER A 180 -11.99 3.82 -15.55
C SER A 180 -11.00 4.85 -15.07
N ALA A 181 -11.39 5.54 -13.98
CA ALA A 181 -10.56 6.51 -13.30
C ALA A 181 -10.75 6.42 -11.78
N TYR A 182 -9.73 6.80 -11.03
CA TYR A 182 -9.77 7.00 -9.59
C TYR A 182 -9.26 8.39 -9.27
N LEU A 183 -9.99 9.15 -8.47
CA LEU A 183 -9.60 10.48 -8.00
C LEU A 183 -9.78 10.59 -6.49
N ARG A 184 -8.94 11.39 -5.84
CA ARG A 184 -9.04 11.63 -4.41
C ARG A 184 -8.66 13.06 -4.01
N VAL A 185 -9.13 13.48 -2.85
CA VAL A 185 -8.66 14.68 -2.16
C VAL A 185 -7.70 14.29 -1.06
N HIS A 186 -6.68 15.11 -0.85
CA HIS A 186 -5.57 14.90 0.08
C HIS A 186 -4.50 13.94 -0.47
N ARG A 187 -3.35 14.50 -0.82
CA ARG A 187 -2.26 13.77 -1.49
C ARG A 187 -1.38 12.96 -0.54
N TYR A 188 -1.45 13.23 0.75
CA TYR A 188 -0.51 12.69 1.72
C TYR A 188 -1.25 11.89 2.77
N GLN A 189 -0.76 10.70 3.12
CA GLN A 189 -1.37 9.83 4.11
C GLN A 189 -2.79 9.38 3.74
N ARG A 190 -3.74 9.42 4.68
CA ARG A 190 -5.13 9.00 4.49
C ARG A 190 -5.92 10.04 3.71
N PRO A 191 -6.68 9.66 2.70
CA PRO A 191 -7.48 10.60 1.92
C PRO A 191 -8.66 11.17 2.71
N THR A 192 -9.04 12.42 2.42
CA THR A 192 -10.29 13.01 2.91
C THR A 192 -11.50 12.33 2.26
N LEU A 193 -11.38 12.04 0.99
CA LEU A 193 -12.35 11.30 0.20
C LEU A 193 -11.68 10.72 -1.06
N GLY A 194 -12.21 9.62 -1.55
CA GLY A 194 -11.83 9.00 -2.80
C GLY A 194 -13.06 8.60 -3.60
N VAL A 195 -13.00 8.71 -4.92
CA VAL A 195 -14.05 8.23 -5.83
C VAL A 195 -13.46 7.40 -6.96
N ALA A 196 -14.15 6.35 -7.33
CA ALA A 196 -13.85 5.53 -8.50
C ALA A 196 -15.01 5.62 -9.49
N ALA A 197 -14.69 5.73 -10.77
CA ALA A 197 -15.66 5.68 -11.86
C ALA A 197 -15.20 4.72 -12.94
N ALA A 198 -16.10 3.90 -13.42
CA ALA A 198 -15.96 3.17 -14.67
C ALA A 198 -17.18 3.46 -15.54
N ALA A 199 -16.98 3.64 -16.85
CA ALA A 199 -18.07 3.96 -17.74
C ALA A 199 -17.86 3.35 -19.13
N LYS A 200 -18.96 2.89 -19.72
CA LYS A 200 -19.10 2.63 -21.14
C LYS A 200 -19.72 3.87 -21.76
N ILE A 201 -18.96 4.55 -22.63
CA ILE A 201 -19.35 5.81 -23.25
C ILE A 201 -19.40 5.61 -24.76
N GLU A 202 -20.50 5.97 -25.41
CA GLU A 202 -20.67 5.93 -26.85
C GLU A 202 -21.31 7.23 -27.35
N ASN A 203 -20.73 7.87 -28.36
CA ASN A 203 -21.20 9.14 -28.90
C ASN A 203 -21.45 10.21 -27.85
N ASP A 204 -20.46 10.40 -26.95
CA ASP A 204 -20.49 11.33 -25.79
C ASP A 204 -21.64 11.06 -24.79
N ARG A 205 -22.22 9.86 -24.81
CA ARG A 205 -23.28 9.44 -23.88
C ARG A 205 -22.86 8.24 -23.05
N ILE A 206 -23.16 8.31 -21.77
CA ILE A 206 -22.95 7.24 -20.80
C ILE A 206 -24.00 6.15 -21.05
N GLN A 207 -23.56 5.02 -21.57
CA GLN A 207 -24.43 3.85 -21.74
C GLN A 207 -24.63 3.12 -20.43
N GLU A 208 -23.52 2.90 -19.73
CA GLU A 208 -23.46 2.29 -18.42
C GLU A 208 -22.35 2.94 -17.58
N ALA A 209 -22.55 3.01 -16.28
CA ALA A 209 -21.54 3.48 -15.34
C ALA A 209 -21.51 2.61 -14.10
N ARG A 210 -20.33 2.55 -13.46
CA ARG A 210 -20.11 2.03 -12.10
C ARG A 210 -19.37 3.08 -11.32
N LEU A 211 -19.93 3.48 -10.19
CA LEU A 211 -19.42 4.56 -9.37
C LEU A 211 -19.25 4.10 -7.91
N ALA A 212 -18.15 4.46 -7.30
CA ALA A 212 -17.93 4.23 -5.88
C ALA A 212 -17.38 5.48 -5.21
N ALA A 213 -17.76 5.67 -3.93
CA ALA A 213 -17.19 6.69 -3.06
C ALA A 213 -16.72 6.04 -1.77
N GLY A 214 -15.59 6.51 -1.24
CA GLY A 214 -15.02 6.05 0.02
C GLY A 214 -14.39 7.20 0.79
N CYS A 215 -13.95 6.91 2.01
CA CYS A 215 -13.37 7.85 2.95
C CYS A 215 -14.37 8.91 3.50
N VAL A 216 -15.62 8.85 3.11
CA VAL A 216 -16.70 9.76 3.52
C VAL A 216 -17.81 9.04 4.29
N SER A 217 -17.77 7.73 4.32
CA SER A 217 -18.73 6.81 4.94
C SER A 217 -17.97 5.76 5.76
N PRO A 218 -18.62 5.00 6.67
CA PRO A 218 -17.98 3.94 7.46
C PRO A 218 -17.28 2.85 6.64
N LYS A 219 -17.67 2.67 5.39
CA LYS A 219 -17.05 1.80 4.39
C LYS A 219 -17.23 2.39 2.99
N PRO A 220 -16.47 1.97 1.97
CA PRO A 220 -16.71 2.42 0.60
C PRO A 220 -18.05 1.90 0.08
N GLU A 221 -18.78 2.75 -0.63
CA GLU A 221 -20.14 2.51 -1.12
C GLU A 221 -20.25 2.60 -2.64
N ARG A 222 -21.04 1.69 -3.26
CA ARG A 222 -21.45 1.77 -4.66
C ARG A 222 -22.66 2.69 -4.81
N LEU A 223 -22.64 3.55 -5.80
CA LEU A 223 -23.63 4.62 -5.99
C LEU A 223 -24.68 4.25 -7.05
N ARG A 224 -25.38 3.12 -6.86
CA ARG A 224 -26.23 2.47 -7.86
C ARG A 224 -27.41 3.32 -8.39
N ASP A 225 -28.04 4.13 -7.53
CA ASP A 225 -29.09 5.06 -7.98
C ASP A 225 -28.52 6.13 -8.92
N LEU A 226 -27.33 6.66 -8.58
CA LEU A 226 -26.63 7.63 -9.41
C LEU A 226 -26.19 7.02 -10.75
N GLU A 227 -25.67 5.77 -10.74
CA GLU A 227 -25.32 5.01 -11.94
C GLU A 227 -26.52 4.90 -12.89
N SER A 228 -27.70 4.59 -12.34
CA SER A 228 -28.95 4.50 -13.08
C SER A 228 -29.40 5.84 -13.66
N ALA A 229 -29.27 6.91 -12.89
CA ALA A 229 -29.64 8.26 -13.29
C ALA A 229 -28.74 8.84 -14.42
N LEU A 230 -27.50 8.37 -14.52
CA LEU A 230 -26.54 8.79 -15.53
C LEU A 230 -26.72 8.08 -16.87
N ARG A 231 -27.49 7.00 -16.94
CA ARG A 231 -27.70 6.26 -18.19
C ARG A 231 -28.34 7.14 -19.26
N GLY A 232 -27.71 7.22 -20.43
CA GLY A 232 -28.13 8.05 -21.56
C GLY A 232 -27.75 9.53 -21.48
N ALA A 233 -27.23 10.00 -20.33
CA ALA A 233 -26.75 11.36 -20.15
C ALA A 233 -25.47 11.63 -20.95
N SER A 234 -25.27 12.88 -21.38
CA SER A 234 -23.98 13.32 -21.90
C SER A 234 -22.97 13.50 -20.77
N ILE A 235 -21.67 13.45 -21.07
CA ILE A 235 -20.62 13.76 -20.09
C ILE A 235 -20.81 15.19 -19.55
N ALA A 236 -21.18 16.15 -20.41
CA ALA A 236 -21.42 17.53 -20.01
C ALA A 236 -22.60 17.65 -19.01
N ASP A 237 -23.66 16.84 -19.13
CA ASP A 237 -24.81 16.84 -18.22
C ASP A 237 -24.54 16.10 -16.91
N SER A 238 -23.54 15.25 -16.85
CA SER A 238 -23.26 14.38 -15.69
C SER A 238 -23.10 15.17 -14.40
N GLN A 239 -22.38 16.30 -14.42
CA GLN A 239 -22.19 17.18 -13.25
C GLN A 239 -23.51 17.73 -12.68
N ARG A 240 -24.46 18.08 -13.54
CA ARG A 240 -25.78 18.54 -13.13
C ARG A 240 -26.56 17.41 -12.47
N ILE A 241 -26.61 16.24 -13.11
CA ILE A 241 -27.32 15.07 -12.58
C ILE A 241 -26.74 14.65 -11.21
N ILE A 242 -25.41 14.65 -11.05
CA ILE A 242 -24.73 14.34 -9.78
C ILE A 242 -25.13 15.37 -8.70
N ARG A 243 -25.19 16.65 -9.03
CA ARG A 243 -25.62 17.70 -8.07
C ARG A 243 -27.08 17.52 -7.66
N ASP A 244 -27.94 17.16 -8.59
CA ASP A 244 -29.37 16.97 -8.31
C ASP A 244 -29.62 15.74 -7.39
N ARG A 245 -28.63 14.83 -7.24
CA ARG A 245 -28.66 13.66 -6.34
C ARG A 245 -28.01 13.89 -4.97
N ARG A 246 -27.84 15.14 -4.56
CA ARG A 246 -27.19 15.49 -3.28
C ARG A 246 -27.84 14.80 -2.06
N SER A 247 -29.18 14.77 -1.99
CA SER A 247 -29.90 14.10 -0.88
C SER A 247 -29.59 12.61 -0.85
N TYR A 248 -29.68 11.92 -1.98
CA TYR A 248 -29.31 10.50 -2.08
C TYR A 248 -27.88 10.24 -1.60
N LEU A 249 -26.90 11.02 -2.06
CA LEU A 249 -25.52 10.88 -1.65
C LEU A 249 -25.34 11.17 -0.15
N LYS A 250 -26.05 12.14 0.41
CA LYS A 250 -26.01 12.46 1.84
C LYS A 250 -26.54 11.30 2.68
N ASP A 251 -27.68 10.73 2.29
CA ASP A 251 -28.35 9.65 3.02
C ASP A 251 -27.58 8.34 2.93
N LEU A 252 -26.93 8.06 1.79
CA LEU A 252 -26.14 6.84 1.59
C LEU A 252 -24.78 6.90 2.28
N LEU A 253 -24.08 8.01 2.17
CA LEU A 253 -22.69 8.15 2.62
C LEU A 253 -22.57 8.57 4.09
N GLU A 254 -23.60 9.18 4.65
CA GLU A 254 -23.65 9.64 6.05
C GLU A 254 -22.37 10.39 6.48
N PRO A 255 -21.90 11.39 5.70
CA PRO A 255 -20.62 12.04 5.97
C PRO A 255 -20.63 12.76 7.34
N VAL A 256 -19.51 12.69 8.05
CA VAL A 256 -19.34 13.32 9.36
C VAL A 256 -18.28 14.41 9.33
N ASP A 257 -18.41 15.39 10.23
CA ASP A 257 -17.39 16.40 10.47
C ASP A 257 -16.19 15.77 11.19
N ASP A 258 -14.98 16.03 10.68
CA ASP A 258 -13.74 15.61 11.32
C ASP A 258 -12.57 16.56 10.98
N LEU A 259 -11.36 16.19 11.38
CA LEU A 259 -10.14 16.97 11.10
C LEU A 259 -9.82 17.11 9.60
N LEU A 260 -10.41 16.29 8.74
CA LEU A 260 -10.18 16.31 7.29
C LEU A 260 -11.17 17.19 6.54
N GLY A 261 -12.25 17.59 7.20
CA GLY A 261 -13.25 18.52 6.64
C GLY A 261 -14.65 18.32 7.20
N SER A 262 -15.52 19.30 6.94
CA SER A 262 -16.93 19.19 7.31
C SER A 262 -17.67 18.18 6.42
N ALA A 263 -18.77 17.62 6.93
CA ALA A 263 -19.66 16.74 6.17
C ALA A 263 -20.13 17.38 4.85
N ASP A 264 -20.49 18.66 4.91
CA ASP A 264 -20.91 19.42 3.73
C ASP A 264 -19.80 19.59 2.69
N TYR A 265 -18.56 19.86 3.14
CA TYR A 265 -17.39 19.91 2.25
C TYR A 265 -17.11 18.56 1.60
N LYS A 266 -17.11 17.48 2.37
CA LYS A 266 -16.89 16.12 1.85
C LYS A 266 -17.95 15.74 0.82
N LEU A 267 -19.23 16.02 1.11
CA LEU A 267 -20.32 15.74 0.20
C LEU A 267 -20.20 16.56 -1.09
N TYR A 268 -19.91 17.87 -0.99
CA TYR A 268 -19.69 18.73 -2.15
C TYR A 268 -18.52 18.24 -3.00
N MET A 269 -17.39 17.91 -2.39
CA MET A 269 -16.21 17.42 -3.12
C MET A 269 -16.43 16.04 -3.73
N THR A 270 -17.21 15.16 -3.08
CA THR A 270 -17.61 13.88 -3.69
C THR A 270 -18.36 14.12 -5.00
N GLN A 271 -19.30 15.05 -5.04
CA GLN A 271 -20.04 15.40 -6.27
C GLN A 271 -19.09 15.93 -7.35
N VAL A 272 -18.18 16.83 -6.99
CA VAL A 272 -17.19 17.40 -7.93
C VAL A 272 -16.27 16.31 -8.50
N LEU A 273 -15.73 15.46 -7.63
CA LEU A 273 -14.79 14.42 -8.08
C LEU A 273 -15.45 13.33 -8.90
N LEU A 274 -16.71 12.95 -8.63
CA LEU A 274 -17.45 11.98 -9.44
C LEU A 274 -17.59 12.44 -10.88
N GLY A 275 -17.95 13.72 -11.09
CA GLY A 275 -18.02 14.27 -12.43
C GLY A 275 -16.67 14.32 -13.13
N ARG A 276 -15.61 14.76 -12.41
CA ARG A 276 -14.23 14.74 -12.95
C ARG A 276 -13.74 13.34 -13.27
N ALA A 277 -14.08 12.34 -12.46
CA ALA A 277 -13.70 10.96 -12.72
C ALA A 277 -14.40 10.40 -13.98
N LEU A 278 -15.64 10.77 -14.24
CA LEU A 278 -16.33 10.45 -15.50
C LEU A 278 -15.69 11.16 -16.70
N GLU A 279 -15.34 12.44 -16.56
CA GLU A 279 -14.62 13.20 -17.62
C GLU A 279 -13.25 12.56 -17.91
N GLU A 280 -12.50 12.17 -16.87
CA GLU A 280 -11.21 11.51 -17.01
C GLU A 280 -11.35 10.12 -17.67
N ALA A 281 -12.38 9.36 -17.32
CA ALA A 281 -12.69 8.11 -17.96
C ALA A 281 -13.05 8.31 -19.46
N ALA A 282 -13.79 9.38 -19.79
CA ALA A 282 -14.12 9.71 -21.19
C ALA A 282 -12.87 10.03 -22.02
N LYS A 283 -11.94 10.84 -21.50
CA LYS A 283 -10.68 11.20 -22.19
C LYS A 283 -9.82 9.97 -22.51
N LYS A 284 -9.70 9.03 -21.59
CA LYS A 284 -8.92 7.79 -21.79
C LYS A 284 -9.44 6.94 -22.95
N LYS A 285 -10.71 7.04 -23.28
CA LYS A 285 -11.28 6.40 -24.46
C LYS A 285 -10.77 7.03 -25.77
N ASP A 286 -10.72 8.37 -25.82
CA ASP A 286 -10.30 9.12 -27.01
C ASP A 286 -8.80 8.95 -27.30
N GLU A 287 -8.00 8.75 -26.27
CA GLU A 287 -6.53 8.48 -26.37
C GLU A 287 -6.22 7.05 -26.82
N GLY A 288 -7.21 6.23 -27.13
CA GLY A 288 -7.03 4.86 -27.58
C GLY A 288 -6.59 3.93 -26.45
N GLY A 289 -7.39 3.78 -25.42
CA GLY A 289 -7.15 3.04 -24.18
C GLY A 289 -6.82 1.54 -24.29
N GLY A 290 -6.01 1.16 -25.27
CA GLY A 290 -5.40 -0.14 -25.43
C GLY A 290 -3.89 0.00 -25.40
N MET A 291 -3.25 -0.29 -24.29
CA MET A 291 -1.80 -0.52 -24.30
C MET A 291 -1.51 -1.64 -25.29
N LYS A 292 -0.63 -1.32 -26.28
CA LYS A 292 -0.18 -2.28 -27.28
C LYS A 292 0.35 -3.53 -26.58
N ASP A 293 -0.06 -4.66 -27.11
CA ASP A 293 0.29 -6.00 -26.67
C ASP A 293 1.81 -6.25 -26.86
N GLU A 294 2.60 -5.80 -25.91
CA GLU A 294 3.97 -6.29 -25.77
C GLU A 294 3.93 -7.50 -24.84
N ARG A 295 3.86 -8.67 -25.46
CA ARG A 295 4.00 -9.97 -24.79
C ARG A 295 5.41 -10.08 -24.21
N SER A 296 5.58 -9.59 -22.99
CA SER A 296 6.67 -10.05 -22.15
C SER A 296 6.07 -11.00 -21.12
N GLU A 297 6.39 -12.28 -21.29
CA GLU A 297 6.20 -13.28 -20.23
C GLU A 297 7.10 -12.90 -19.04
N VAL A 298 6.58 -12.09 -18.14
CA VAL A 298 7.25 -11.83 -16.87
C VAL A 298 6.80 -12.91 -15.88
N LYS A 299 7.44 -14.09 -16.01
CA LYS A 299 7.54 -15.03 -14.89
C LYS A 299 8.51 -14.44 -13.87
N GLN A 300 8.06 -13.55 -13.02
CA GLN A 300 8.77 -13.22 -11.78
C GLN A 300 8.01 -13.84 -10.61
N GLU A 301 8.33 -15.13 -10.35
CA GLU A 301 8.18 -15.66 -9.00
C GLU A 301 9.19 -14.94 -8.09
N VAL A 302 8.78 -13.85 -7.46
CA VAL A 302 9.50 -13.36 -6.28
C VAL A 302 9.08 -14.26 -5.12
N ARG A 303 9.70 -15.44 -5.04
CA ARG A 303 9.72 -16.21 -3.80
C ARG A 303 10.44 -15.39 -2.77
N ASN A 304 9.71 -14.96 -1.77
CA ASN A 304 10.31 -14.39 -0.57
C ASN A 304 11.14 -15.54 0.06
N PRO A 305 12.49 -15.48 0.11
CA PRO A 305 13.28 -16.55 0.71
C PRO A 305 13.05 -16.52 2.22
N GLN A 306 12.03 -17.22 2.67
CA GLN A 306 11.76 -17.39 4.07
C GLN A 306 12.46 -18.65 4.55
N ALA A 307 13.22 -18.53 5.65
CA ALA A 307 13.73 -19.72 6.31
C ALA A 307 12.56 -20.64 6.66
N PRO A 308 12.70 -21.96 6.42
CA PRO A 308 11.65 -22.91 6.73
C PRO A 308 11.25 -22.75 8.20
N ALA A 309 9.96 -22.62 8.46
CA ALA A 309 9.43 -22.70 9.80
C ALA A 309 9.83 -24.07 10.38
N LYS A 310 10.64 -24.07 11.43
CA LYS A 310 10.87 -25.29 12.19
C LYS A 310 9.59 -25.58 12.98
N ASN A 311 8.78 -26.52 12.48
CA ASN A 311 7.72 -27.20 13.20
C ASN A 311 6.79 -26.33 14.05
N GLY A 312 5.99 -25.44 13.46
CA GLY A 312 4.77 -24.88 14.07
C GLY A 312 4.83 -24.37 15.54
N LYS A 313 6.01 -24.36 16.15
CA LYS A 313 6.18 -23.91 17.53
C LYS A 313 6.35 -22.41 17.60
N ALA A 314 5.63 -21.79 18.53
CA ALA A 314 5.80 -20.39 18.86
C ALA A 314 7.20 -20.12 19.42
N VAL A 315 7.86 -19.06 18.92
CA VAL A 315 9.21 -18.67 19.35
C VAL A 315 9.19 -17.24 19.87
N GLU A 316 9.94 -16.99 20.95
CA GLU A 316 10.19 -15.64 21.49
C GLU A 316 11.49 -15.06 20.93
N ARG A 317 12.37 -15.92 20.40
CA ARG A 317 13.65 -15.54 19.82
C ARG A 317 13.81 -16.16 18.44
N PHE A 318 14.43 -15.44 17.53
CA PHE A 318 14.58 -15.81 16.15
C PHE A 318 16.04 -15.84 15.72
N GLN A 319 16.47 -16.90 15.01
CA GLN A 319 17.80 -17.00 14.41
C GLN A 319 17.83 -16.17 13.13
N LEU A 320 18.28 -14.93 13.23
CA LEU A 320 18.40 -14.01 12.11
C LEU A 320 19.72 -14.25 11.38
N ALA A 321 19.65 -14.42 10.07
CA ALA A 321 20.78 -14.33 9.15
C ALA A 321 20.47 -13.22 8.14
N VAL A 322 21.30 -12.17 8.10
CA VAL A 322 21.07 -10.98 7.27
C VAL A 322 22.40 -10.41 6.78
N THR A 323 22.40 -9.83 5.58
CA THR A 323 23.55 -9.09 5.07
C THR A 323 23.30 -7.59 5.26
N VAL A 324 24.15 -6.89 6.02
CA VAL A 324 24.03 -5.45 6.26
C VAL A 324 25.23 -4.73 5.67
N ASN A 325 25.01 -3.84 4.71
CA ASN A 325 26.05 -3.11 3.98
C ASN A 325 27.14 -4.05 3.42
N GLY A 326 26.74 -5.18 2.84
CA GLY A 326 27.65 -6.19 2.30
C GLY A 326 28.27 -7.12 3.36
N GLN A 327 28.07 -6.90 4.65
CA GLN A 327 28.61 -7.74 5.73
C GLN A 327 27.54 -8.70 6.25
N ALA A 328 27.82 -10.00 6.19
CA ALA A 328 26.95 -11.01 6.76
C ALA A 328 26.92 -10.93 8.29
N TRP A 329 25.74 -11.10 8.87
CA TRP A 329 25.52 -11.20 10.31
C TRP A 329 24.58 -12.37 10.61
N GLN A 330 24.89 -13.11 11.65
CA GLN A 330 24.04 -14.19 12.15
C GLN A 330 24.00 -14.13 13.68
N GLY A 331 22.83 -14.38 14.22
CA GLY A 331 22.66 -14.41 15.67
C GLY A 331 21.20 -14.46 16.07
N GLU A 332 20.97 -14.63 17.35
CA GLU A 332 19.65 -14.71 17.94
C GLU A 332 19.16 -13.32 18.37
N ILE A 333 17.94 -12.99 17.98
CA ILE A 333 17.27 -11.73 18.32
C ILE A 333 15.90 -12.00 18.97
N PRO A 334 15.37 -11.10 19.82
CA PRO A 334 13.95 -11.11 20.21
C PRO A 334 13.07 -10.89 18.98
N VAL A 335 11.91 -11.54 18.90
CA VAL A 335 11.00 -11.38 17.76
C VAL A 335 10.36 -10.01 17.66
N GLU A 336 10.24 -9.29 18.77
CA GLU A 336 9.73 -7.92 18.85
C GLU A 336 10.77 -6.85 18.50
N GLU A 337 12.04 -7.23 18.26
CA GLU A 337 13.09 -6.27 17.92
C GLU A 337 12.83 -5.65 16.54
N THR A 338 12.80 -4.31 16.47
CA THR A 338 12.65 -3.61 15.20
C THR A 338 13.98 -3.59 14.43
N LEU A 339 13.91 -3.46 13.11
CA LEU A 339 15.11 -3.30 12.28
C LEU A 339 15.90 -2.04 12.69
N LEU A 340 15.22 -0.98 13.14
CA LEU A 340 15.86 0.23 13.67
C LEU A 340 16.68 -0.08 14.93
N ASP A 341 16.12 -0.82 15.87
CA ASP A 341 16.81 -1.22 17.09
C ASP A 341 18.02 -2.12 16.77
N PHE A 342 17.82 -3.13 15.93
CA PHE A 342 18.87 -4.03 15.48
C PHE A 342 20.05 -3.27 14.84
N LEU A 343 19.76 -2.38 13.88
CA LEU A 343 20.80 -1.60 13.20
C LEU A 343 21.57 -0.70 14.17
N ARG A 344 20.87 0.00 15.06
CA ARG A 344 21.49 0.97 15.97
C ARG A 344 22.21 0.34 17.16
N THR A 345 21.66 -0.73 17.73
CA THR A 345 22.22 -1.33 18.96
C THR A 345 23.17 -2.48 18.69
N ARG A 346 22.84 -3.40 17.78
CA ARG A 346 23.68 -4.57 17.49
C ARG A 346 24.70 -4.33 16.39
N ARG A 347 24.35 -3.50 15.39
CA ARG A 347 25.25 -3.16 14.28
C ARG A 347 25.98 -1.84 14.47
N GLN A 348 25.63 -1.04 15.47
CA GLN A 348 26.19 0.29 15.75
C GLN A 348 26.08 1.28 14.58
N LEU A 349 25.11 1.05 13.66
CA LEU A 349 24.84 1.89 12.50
C LEU A 349 23.85 2.99 12.90
N THR A 350 24.35 4.11 13.37
CA THR A 350 23.56 5.21 13.94
C THR A 350 23.07 6.24 12.94
N GLY A 351 23.45 6.10 11.66
CA GLY A 351 22.95 6.89 10.54
C GLY A 351 21.44 6.71 10.35
N THR A 352 20.90 5.50 10.55
CA THR A 352 19.45 5.27 10.61
C THR A 352 18.88 5.93 11.87
N LYS A 353 18.07 7.00 11.69
CA LYS A 353 17.63 7.87 12.79
C LYS A 353 16.34 7.40 13.47
N ARG A 354 16.29 7.51 14.80
CA ARG A 354 15.06 7.34 15.59
C ARG A 354 14.35 8.70 15.69
N SER A 355 13.10 8.81 15.25
CA SER A 355 12.32 10.06 15.32
C SER A 355 10.85 9.78 15.66
N CYS A 356 9.92 9.75 14.72
CA CYS A 356 8.48 9.62 15.00
C CYS A 356 8.07 8.22 15.51
N GLU A 357 8.75 7.18 15.10
CA GLU A 357 8.44 5.75 15.35
C GLU A 357 7.01 5.32 14.91
N SER A 358 6.44 6.05 13.95
CA SER A 358 5.06 5.84 13.43
C SER A 358 4.98 5.85 11.91
N GLU A 359 6.06 5.52 11.20
CA GLU A 359 6.18 5.44 9.73
C GLU A 359 5.97 6.76 8.96
N VAL A 360 5.76 7.88 9.66
CA VAL A 360 5.40 9.16 9.04
C VAL A 360 6.62 9.91 8.50
N CYS A 361 7.67 10.10 9.35
CA CYS A 361 8.72 11.10 9.08
C CYS A 361 9.82 10.66 8.12
N GLY A 362 10.03 9.37 7.90
CA GLY A 362 11.04 8.82 6.99
C GLY A 362 12.49 8.90 7.44
N ALA A 363 12.80 9.43 8.63
CA ALA A 363 14.18 9.57 9.11
C ALA A 363 14.88 8.21 9.32
N CYS A 364 14.12 7.14 9.51
CA CYS A 364 14.59 5.76 9.68
C CYS A 364 14.59 4.93 8.39
N THR A 365 14.43 5.56 7.22
CA THR A 365 14.41 4.81 5.94
C THR A 365 15.72 4.07 5.71
N VAL A 366 15.61 2.78 5.38
CA VAL A 366 16.69 1.91 4.90
C VAL A 366 16.19 1.13 3.70
N LEU A 367 17.09 0.49 2.95
CA LEU A 367 16.68 -0.45 1.89
C LEU A 367 16.71 -1.87 2.44
N VAL A 368 15.66 -2.64 2.15
CA VAL A 368 15.65 -4.11 2.29
C VAL A 368 15.51 -4.68 0.88
N GLY A 369 16.57 -5.32 0.38
CA GLY A 369 16.77 -5.47 -1.05
C GLY A 369 16.91 -4.07 -1.69
N ASN A 370 16.07 -3.79 -2.68
CA ASN A 370 16.02 -2.46 -3.33
C ASN A 370 14.84 -1.60 -2.85
N LEU A 371 14.02 -2.11 -1.92
CA LEU A 371 12.81 -1.42 -1.48
C LEU A 371 13.06 -0.58 -0.23
N PRO A 372 12.60 0.68 -0.21
CA PRO A 372 12.68 1.51 0.99
C PRO A 372 11.66 1.03 2.02
N VAL A 373 12.09 0.88 3.26
CA VAL A 373 11.23 0.51 4.39
C VAL A 373 11.41 1.46 5.57
N SER A 374 10.40 1.56 6.42
CA SER A 374 10.49 2.27 7.70
C SER A 374 11.08 1.34 8.76
N ALA A 375 12.38 1.43 9.04
CA ALA A 375 13.05 0.54 9.98
C ALA A 375 12.44 0.56 11.40
N CYS A 376 11.73 1.63 11.77
CA CYS A 376 11.08 1.74 13.08
C CYS A 376 9.89 0.78 13.27
N SER A 377 9.21 0.37 12.22
CA SER A 377 8.04 -0.54 12.23
C SER A 377 8.32 -1.89 11.56
N TYR A 378 9.41 -1.98 10.80
CA TYR A 378 9.86 -3.22 10.20
C TYR A 378 10.50 -4.11 11.28
N LEU A 379 9.95 -5.31 11.51
CA LEU A 379 10.49 -6.25 12.48
C LEU A 379 11.78 -6.89 11.94
N ALA A 380 12.81 -6.96 12.76
CA ALA A 380 14.15 -7.38 12.30
C ALA A 380 14.17 -8.80 11.73
N PHE A 381 13.34 -9.71 12.24
CA PHE A 381 13.25 -11.08 11.72
C PHE A 381 12.81 -11.14 10.24
N GLU A 382 12.09 -10.14 9.75
CA GLU A 382 11.67 -10.06 8.35
C GLU A 382 12.83 -9.80 7.37
N ALA A 383 13.95 -9.32 7.87
CA ALA A 383 15.18 -9.16 7.08
C ALA A 383 15.96 -10.47 6.90
N HIS A 384 15.47 -11.59 7.44
CA HIS A 384 16.13 -12.89 7.31
C HIS A 384 16.32 -13.27 5.85
N GLY A 385 17.56 -13.64 5.50
CA GLY A 385 17.94 -14.01 4.13
C GLY A 385 18.01 -12.84 3.14
N LYS A 386 17.82 -11.60 3.61
CA LYS A 386 17.81 -10.41 2.75
C LYS A 386 19.06 -9.55 2.96
N SER A 387 19.29 -8.62 2.00
CA SER A 387 20.28 -7.56 2.13
C SER A 387 19.60 -6.31 2.70
N VAL A 388 20.28 -5.65 3.64
CA VAL A 388 19.88 -4.36 4.21
C VAL A 388 20.96 -3.34 3.88
N THR A 389 20.59 -2.21 3.28
CA THR A 389 21.51 -1.10 3.02
C THR A 389 21.08 0.12 3.83
N THR A 390 22.04 0.66 4.58
CA THR A 390 21.89 1.92 5.33
C THR A 390 22.72 3.03 4.67
N VAL A 391 22.58 4.26 5.16
CA VAL A 391 23.35 5.40 4.62
C VAL A 391 24.86 5.19 4.69
N GLU A 392 25.33 4.44 5.70
CA GLU A 392 26.74 4.09 5.86
C GLU A 392 27.25 3.16 4.75
N GLY A 393 26.36 2.40 4.11
CA GLY A 393 26.70 1.50 3.02
C GLY A 393 26.61 2.11 1.63
N LEU A 394 26.30 3.41 1.49
CA LEU A 394 26.27 4.08 0.19
C LEU A 394 27.67 4.41 -0.34
N ALA A 395 28.57 4.85 0.53
CA ALA A 395 29.95 5.15 0.13
C ALA A 395 30.77 3.86 -0.01
N VAL A 396 31.73 3.86 -0.94
CA VAL A 396 32.69 2.78 -1.15
C VAL A 396 34.09 3.28 -0.79
N GLY A 397 34.61 2.87 0.36
CA GLY A 397 35.83 3.46 0.94
C GLY A 397 35.64 4.95 1.19
N GLU A 398 36.53 5.78 0.65
CA GLU A 398 36.46 7.25 0.75
C GLU A 398 35.59 7.88 -0.36
N GLN A 399 35.15 7.12 -1.32
CA GLN A 399 34.36 7.62 -2.43
C GLN A 399 32.87 7.69 -2.06
N LEU A 400 32.35 8.90 -1.95
CA LEU A 400 30.94 9.16 -1.71
C LEU A 400 30.06 8.75 -2.91
N ASP A 401 28.87 8.24 -2.63
CA ASP A 401 27.84 7.99 -3.65
C ASP A 401 27.47 9.34 -4.35
N PRO A 402 27.14 9.33 -5.66
CA PRO A 402 26.70 10.52 -6.37
C PRO A 402 25.61 11.33 -5.68
N LEU A 403 24.66 10.65 -5.03
CA LEU A 403 23.64 11.32 -4.20
C LEU A 403 24.23 12.06 -3.02
N GLN A 404 25.17 11.46 -2.28
CA GLN A 404 25.84 12.13 -1.17
C GLN A 404 26.61 13.35 -1.63
N GLN A 405 27.31 13.24 -2.76
CA GLN A 405 28.00 14.37 -3.38
C GLN A 405 27.03 15.47 -3.80
N GLY A 406 25.90 15.11 -4.44
CA GLY A 406 24.84 16.05 -4.81
C GLY A 406 24.29 16.82 -3.59
N PHE A 407 24.03 16.12 -2.48
CA PHE A 407 23.55 16.74 -1.24
C PHE A 407 24.54 17.76 -0.67
N ILE A 408 25.85 17.54 -0.82
CA ILE A 408 26.88 18.49 -0.41
C ILE A 408 26.86 19.71 -1.35
N ARG A 409 26.88 19.51 -2.67
CA ARG A 409 26.96 20.58 -3.66
C ARG A 409 25.72 21.46 -3.71
N ASN A 410 24.54 20.85 -3.57
CA ASN A 410 23.24 21.53 -3.68
C ASN A 410 22.63 21.95 -2.34
N LEU A 411 23.39 21.87 -1.24
CA LEU A 411 22.89 22.20 0.08
C LEU A 411 21.62 21.41 0.46
N GLY A 412 21.57 20.11 0.10
CA GLY A 412 20.46 19.21 0.39
C GLY A 412 20.31 18.86 1.88
N ALA A 413 21.15 19.44 2.73
CA ALA A 413 21.11 19.25 4.19
C ALA A 413 21.36 20.58 4.92
N GLN A 414 20.66 20.77 6.07
CA GLN A 414 20.94 21.83 7.02
C GLN A 414 21.30 21.20 8.37
N CYS A 415 20.34 20.82 9.22
CA CYS A 415 20.64 20.15 10.48
C CYS A 415 21.17 18.71 10.31
N GLY A 416 20.97 18.09 9.14
CA GLY A 416 21.45 16.75 8.80
C GLY A 416 20.61 15.60 9.36
N TYR A 417 19.59 15.85 10.20
CA TYR A 417 18.88 14.77 10.90
C TYR A 417 18.06 13.88 9.94
N CYS A 418 17.33 14.45 9.00
CA CYS A 418 16.54 13.71 8.00
C CYS A 418 17.39 13.19 6.83
N THR A 419 18.61 13.72 6.65
CA THR A 419 19.44 13.46 5.47
C THR A 419 19.69 11.98 5.19
N PRO A 420 19.99 11.11 6.16
CA PRO A 420 20.12 9.68 5.90
C PRO A 420 18.86 9.05 5.28
N GLY A 421 17.69 9.38 5.83
CA GLY A 421 16.42 8.86 5.31
C GLY A 421 16.09 9.41 3.92
N GLN A 422 16.40 10.68 3.63
CA GLN A 422 16.22 11.27 2.30
C GLN A 422 17.14 10.59 1.27
N LEU A 423 18.41 10.38 1.62
CA LEU A 423 19.37 9.68 0.75
C LEU A 423 18.93 8.25 0.43
N MET A 424 18.43 7.52 1.43
CA MET A 424 17.98 6.13 1.21
C MET A 424 16.71 6.06 0.35
N ALA A 425 15.75 6.98 0.54
CA ALA A 425 14.56 7.07 -0.32
C ALA A 425 14.93 7.46 -1.76
N ALA A 426 15.83 8.43 -1.93
CA ALA A 426 16.35 8.84 -3.23
C ALA A 426 17.14 7.71 -3.93
N LYS A 427 17.95 6.95 -3.17
CA LYS A 427 18.67 5.79 -3.71
C LYS A 427 17.72 4.73 -4.24
N ALA A 428 16.64 4.43 -3.51
CA ALA A 428 15.61 3.52 -3.96
C ALA A 428 14.96 3.99 -5.26
N LEU A 429 14.63 5.28 -5.36
CA LEU A 429 14.08 5.87 -6.59
C LEU A 429 15.05 5.67 -7.77
N LEU A 430 16.32 6.04 -7.60
CA LEU A 430 17.31 5.94 -8.69
C LEU A 430 17.64 4.49 -9.09
N LEU A 431 17.50 3.54 -8.19
CA LEU A 431 17.61 2.10 -8.51
C LEU A 431 16.43 1.64 -9.38
N GLU A 432 15.28 2.24 -9.22
CA GLU A 432 14.10 1.89 -9.98
C GLU A 432 13.95 2.68 -11.28
N ASN A 433 14.17 3.98 -11.22
CA ASN A 433 14.16 4.89 -12.35
C ASN A 433 15.41 5.77 -12.31
N SER A 434 16.38 5.49 -13.18
CA SER A 434 17.63 6.23 -13.24
C SER A 434 17.47 7.68 -13.75
N SER A 435 16.31 8.04 -14.29
CA SER A 435 16.01 9.36 -14.85
C SER A 435 14.62 9.88 -14.41
N PRO A 436 14.40 10.09 -13.09
CA PRO A 436 13.10 10.48 -12.57
C PRO A 436 12.69 11.89 -12.96
N SER A 437 11.38 12.13 -13.10
CA SER A 437 10.83 13.49 -13.20
C SER A 437 10.79 14.16 -11.82
N ARG A 438 10.54 15.49 -11.79
CA ARG A 438 10.38 16.22 -10.52
C ARG A 438 9.17 15.72 -9.73
N GLU A 439 8.10 15.35 -10.43
CA GLU A 439 6.88 14.79 -9.86
C GLU A 439 7.15 13.43 -9.22
N GLU A 440 7.93 12.57 -9.88
CA GLU A 440 8.34 11.28 -9.32
C GLU A 440 9.23 11.45 -8.08
N ILE A 441 10.17 12.40 -8.10
CA ILE A 441 10.99 12.74 -6.94
C ILE A 441 10.10 13.18 -5.77
N ALA A 442 9.17 14.10 -6.02
CA ALA A 442 8.24 14.59 -5.00
C ALA A 442 7.36 13.46 -4.43
N GLU A 443 6.88 12.55 -5.29
CA GLU A 443 6.09 11.38 -4.90
C GLU A 443 6.89 10.44 -3.98
N TRP A 444 8.11 10.10 -4.38
CA TRP A 444 8.95 9.18 -3.61
C TRP A 444 9.41 9.74 -2.26
N LEU A 445 9.64 11.05 -2.20
CA LEU A 445 10.08 11.72 -0.99
C LEU A 445 8.95 12.27 -0.11
N ARG A 446 7.70 12.19 -0.55
CA ARG A 446 6.56 12.79 0.18
C ARG A 446 6.39 12.29 1.61
N GLY A 447 6.90 11.11 1.92
CA GLY A 447 6.93 10.57 3.28
C GLY A 447 8.22 10.88 4.06
N ASN A 448 9.18 11.64 3.49
CA ASN A 448 10.43 11.99 4.12
C ASN A 448 10.44 13.47 4.50
N ILE A 449 10.22 13.77 5.79
CA ILE A 449 9.99 15.14 6.27
C ILE A 449 11.32 15.81 6.62
N CYS A 450 11.56 16.98 6.01
CA CYS A 450 12.64 17.88 6.38
C CYS A 450 12.10 19.11 7.11
N ARG A 451 12.35 19.23 8.42
CA ARG A 451 11.88 20.38 9.22
C ARG A 451 12.59 21.69 8.86
N CYS A 452 13.82 21.62 8.34
CA CYS A 452 14.58 22.77 7.88
C CYS A 452 14.14 23.31 6.53
N GLY A 453 13.33 22.56 5.78
CA GLY A 453 12.82 22.98 4.48
C GLY A 453 13.82 22.87 3.32
N ALA A 454 14.84 22.02 3.41
CA ALA A 454 15.88 21.86 2.37
C ALA A 454 15.40 21.16 1.09
N TYR A 455 14.08 21.10 0.82
CA TYR A 455 13.50 20.30 -0.27
C TYR A 455 14.04 20.68 -1.67
N ALA A 456 14.24 21.97 -1.95
CA ALA A 456 14.79 22.41 -3.24
C ALA A 456 16.21 21.88 -3.47
N GLY A 457 17.06 21.91 -2.43
CA GLY A 457 18.41 21.34 -2.48
C GLY A 457 18.42 19.83 -2.60
N ILE A 458 17.48 19.16 -1.92
CA ILE A 458 17.29 17.70 -2.00
C ILE A 458 16.90 17.29 -3.42
N GLU A 459 15.90 17.95 -4.01
CA GLU A 459 15.46 17.69 -5.39
C GLU A 459 16.60 17.91 -6.40
N ALA A 460 17.30 19.06 -6.31
CA ALA A 460 18.43 19.35 -7.16
C ALA A 460 19.54 18.30 -7.05
N SER A 461 19.80 17.79 -5.84
CA SER A 461 20.78 16.72 -5.59
C SER A 461 20.43 15.41 -6.28
N ILE A 462 19.14 15.06 -6.31
CA ILE A 462 18.66 13.84 -6.96
C ILE A 462 18.72 13.97 -8.47
N LEU A 463 18.32 15.13 -9.03
CA LEU A 463 18.40 15.40 -10.46
C LEU A 463 19.86 15.35 -10.93
N GLU A 464 20.79 15.96 -10.20
CA GLU A 464 22.22 15.91 -10.51
C GLU A 464 22.76 14.47 -10.47
N ALA A 465 22.41 13.69 -9.44
CA ALA A 465 22.81 12.29 -9.34
C ALA A 465 22.23 11.42 -10.46
N ALA A 466 21.08 11.82 -11.03
CA ALA A 466 20.47 11.21 -12.21
C ALA A 466 21.08 11.69 -13.55
N GLY A 467 22.11 12.55 -13.53
CA GLY A 467 22.73 13.12 -14.74
C GLY A 467 21.87 14.15 -15.47
N LYS A 468 20.91 14.77 -14.76
CA LYS A 468 20.05 15.83 -15.32
C LYS A 468 20.54 17.21 -14.84
N ASP A 469 20.65 18.14 -15.76
CA ASP A 469 20.90 19.55 -15.45
C ASP A 469 19.68 20.16 -14.70
N ARG A 470 19.94 21.23 -13.96
CA ARG A 470 18.96 21.95 -13.11
C ARG A 470 17.78 22.53 -13.88
#